data_27c527f46bd944c4708cdfdde100002d
#
_entry.id   27c527f46bd944c4708cdfdde100002d
#
_cell.length_a   1.000
_cell.length_b   1.000
_cell.length_c   1.000
_cell.angle_alpha   90.00
_cell.angle_beta   90.00
_cell.angle_gamma   90.00
#
_symmetry.space_group_name_H-M   'P 1'
#
loop_
_entity.id
_entity.type
_entity.pdbx_description
1 polymer ?
#
loop_
_entity_poly.entity_id
_entity_poly.type
_entity_poly.pdbx_seq_one_letter_code
_entity_poly.pdbx_strand_id
1 'polypeptide(L)'
;MAEYLLHHVHRPEQCQEISDAWKAPDASSGLRGHDFFCSCPSGDHGAFISAQAESPEAALGLLPGLLRPTTRVYAGERLRIDSGVAIATQAGA
;
A
#
# COMPACT_ATOMS: atom_id res chain seq x y z
N MET A 1 8.89 3.87 13.55
CA MET A 1 7.65 3.28 13.03
C MET A 1 7.99 2.03 12.24
N ALA A 2 7.03 1.10 12.16
CA ALA A 2 7.24 -0.13 11.42
C ALA A 2 6.86 0.03 9.95
N GLU A 3 7.44 -0.83 9.11
CA GLU A 3 7.11 -0.88 7.69
C GLU A 3 5.96 -1.86 7.47
N TYR A 4 5.02 -1.47 6.62
CA TYR A 4 3.89 -2.32 6.27
C TYR A 4 3.71 -2.33 4.76
N LEU A 5 3.29 -3.49 4.25
CA LEU A 5 2.83 -3.62 2.87
C LEU A 5 1.31 -3.71 2.89
N LEU A 6 0.66 -2.85 2.12
CA LEU A 6 -0.79 -2.85 1.97
C LEU A 6 -1.11 -3.44 0.60
N HIS A 7 -1.90 -4.51 0.59
CA HIS A 7 -2.33 -5.15 -0.65
C HIS A 7 -3.83 -5.02 -0.78
N HIS A 8 -4.25 -4.12 -1.65
CA HIS A 8 -5.65 -3.88 -1.99
C HIS A 8 -6.04 -4.70 -3.21
N VAL A 9 -7.23 -5.31 -3.17
CA VAL A 9 -7.79 -5.99 -4.33
C VAL A 9 -9.21 -5.49 -4.57
N HIS A 10 -9.62 -5.47 -5.83
CA HIS A 10 -10.98 -5.09 -6.20
C HIS A 10 -11.37 -5.80 -7.49
N ARG A 11 -12.67 -5.81 -7.79
CA ARG A 11 -13.16 -6.40 -9.02
C ARG A 11 -13.00 -5.41 -10.18
N PRO A 12 -12.91 -5.90 -11.43
CA PRO A 12 -12.74 -5.01 -12.59
C PRO A 12 -13.78 -3.90 -12.69
N GLU A 13 -15.05 -4.19 -12.36
CA GLU A 13 -16.11 -3.21 -12.43
C GLU A 13 -16.00 -2.12 -11.37
N GLN A 14 -15.10 -2.28 -10.39
CA GLN A 14 -14.88 -1.29 -9.34
C GLN A 14 -13.74 -0.32 -9.66
N CYS A 15 -13.02 -0.53 -10.77
CA CYS A 15 -11.85 0.28 -11.08
C CYS A 15 -12.12 1.79 -11.03
N GLN A 16 -13.24 2.23 -11.61
CA GLN A 16 -13.53 3.66 -11.67
C GLN A 16 -13.80 4.24 -10.29
N GLU A 17 -14.59 3.55 -9.47
CA GLU A 17 -14.88 4.07 -8.14
C GLU A 17 -13.64 4.06 -7.24
N ILE A 18 -12.76 3.07 -7.40
CA ILE A 18 -11.50 3.02 -6.67
C ILE A 18 -10.60 4.19 -7.09
N SER A 19 -10.49 4.43 -8.39
CA SER A 19 -9.72 5.55 -8.91
C SER A 19 -10.25 6.88 -8.38
N ASP A 20 -11.55 7.03 -8.35
CA ASP A 20 -12.19 8.25 -7.83
C ASP A 20 -11.93 8.43 -6.34
N ALA A 21 -11.90 7.33 -5.58
CA ALA A 21 -11.60 7.38 -4.15
C ALA A 21 -10.18 7.90 -3.90
N TRP A 22 -9.21 7.48 -4.70
CA TRP A 22 -7.83 7.97 -4.61
C TRP A 22 -7.72 9.46 -4.90
N LYS A 23 -8.56 9.97 -5.79
CA LYS A 23 -8.52 11.37 -6.23
C LYS A 23 -9.23 12.34 -5.28
N ALA A 24 -10.01 11.83 -4.34
CA ALA A 24 -10.75 12.69 -3.41
C ALA A 24 -9.77 13.56 -2.60
N PRO A 25 -10.08 14.84 -2.39
CA PRO A 25 -9.14 15.80 -1.80
C PRO A 25 -8.58 15.39 -0.44
N ASP A 26 -9.41 14.77 0.39
CA ASP A 26 -9.02 14.37 1.75
C ASP A 26 -8.53 12.95 1.86
N ALA A 27 -8.63 12.19 0.78
CA ALA A 27 -8.25 10.79 0.80
C ALA A 27 -6.74 10.64 0.77
N SER A 28 -6.24 9.71 1.59
CA SER A 28 -4.83 9.31 1.54
C SER A 28 -3.83 10.45 1.64
N SER A 29 -4.16 11.51 2.39
CA SER A 29 -3.26 12.65 2.51
C SER A 29 -1.87 12.25 3.02
N GLY A 30 -1.79 11.23 3.88
CA GLY A 30 -0.53 10.71 4.39
C GLY A 30 0.28 9.93 3.36
N LEU A 31 -0.31 9.60 2.22
CA LEU A 31 0.37 8.87 1.15
C LEU A 31 0.68 9.76 -0.07
N ARG A 32 0.41 11.04 0.01
CA ARG A 32 0.71 11.94 -1.09
C ARG A 32 2.20 11.93 -1.39
N GLY A 33 2.53 11.79 -2.66
CA GLY A 33 3.92 11.69 -3.09
C GLY A 33 4.52 10.30 -3.02
N HIS A 34 3.79 9.33 -2.45
CA HIS A 34 4.23 7.94 -2.47
C HIS A 34 3.86 7.29 -3.81
N ASP A 35 4.71 6.38 -4.24
CA ASP A 35 4.39 5.53 -5.38
C ASP A 35 3.65 4.30 -4.90
N PHE A 36 2.86 3.71 -5.79
CA PHE A 36 2.30 2.40 -5.54
C PHE A 36 2.32 1.59 -6.83
N PHE A 37 2.31 0.26 -6.68
CA PHE A 37 2.30 -0.64 -7.80
C PHE A 37 0.87 -1.06 -8.09
N CYS A 38 0.39 -0.75 -9.30
CA CYS A 38 -0.95 -1.12 -9.73
C CYS A 38 -0.87 -2.39 -10.57
N SER A 39 -1.57 -3.45 -10.15
CA SER A 39 -1.56 -4.72 -10.85
C SER A 39 -2.70 -4.89 -11.84
N CYS A 40 -3.55 -3.88 -12.01
CA CYS A 40 -4.68 -3.94 -12.95
C CYS A 40 -4.28 -4.34 -14.37
N PRO A 41 -3.14 -3.87 -14.92
CA PRO A 41 -2.76 -4.27 -16.28
C PRO A 41 -2.55 -5.77 -16.46
N SER A 42 -2.24 -6.51 -15.39
CA SER A 42 -2.06 -7.96 -15.49
C SER A 42 -3.37 -8.74 -15.40
N GLY A 43 -4.49 -8.06 -15.16
CA GLY A 43 -5.78 -8.70 -14.96
C GLY A 43 -6.11 -8.96 -13.49
N ASP A 44 -5.14 -8.84 -12.60
CA ASP A 44 -5.34 -8.97 -11.16
C ASP A 44 -5.52 -7.59 -10.56
N HIS A 45 -6.75 -7.11 -10.55
CA HIS A 45 -7.06 -5.73 -10.20
C HIS A 45 -6.77 -5.45 -8.73
N GLY A 46 -5.82 -4.57 -8.48
CA GLY A 46 -5.43 -4.20 -7.14
C GLY A 46 -4.20 -3.30 -7.12
N ALA A 47 -3.66 -3.12 -5.93
CA ALA A 47 -2.51 -2.26 -5.73
C ALA A 47 -1.68 -2.72 -4.53
N PHE A 48 -0.39 -2.47 -4.61
CA PHE A 48 0.56 -2.72 -3.53
C PHE A 48 1.15 -1.38 -3.11
N ILE A 49 1.03 -1.05 -1.83
CA ILE A 49 1.54 0.19 -1.27
C ILE A 49 2.41 -0.13 -0.06
N SER A 50 3.62 0.41 -0.02
CA SER A 50 4.52 0.30 1.12
C SER A 50 4.42 1.58 1.93
N ALA A 51 4.25 1.46 3.24
CA ALA A 51 4.10 2.63 4.09
C ALA A 51 4.62 2.35 5.50
N GLN A 52 5.04 3.41 6.19
CA GLN A 52 5.42 3.34 7.59
C GLN A 52 4.27 3.82 8.46
N ALA A 53 4.02 3.12 9.55
CA ALA A 53 2.97 3.47 10.49
C ALA A 53 3.29 2.89 11.86
N GLU A 54 2.54 3.32 12.87
CA GLU A 54 2.77 2.86 14.24
C GLU A 54 2.10 1.54 14.54
N SER A 55 1.11 1.16 13.73
CA SER A 55 0.35 -0.07 13.91
C SER A 55 -0.25 -0.51 12.58
N PRO A 56 -0.69 -1.78 12.47
CA PRO A 56 -1.41 -2.22 11.28
C PRO A 56 -2.68 -1.40 11.03
N GLU A 57 -3.38 -1.02 12.08
CA GLU A 57 -4.59 -0.21 11.97
C GLU A 57 -4.28 1.19 11.44
N ALA A 58 -3.19 1.77 11.92
CA ALA A 58 -2.75 3.09 11.43
C ALA A 58 -2.34 3.02 9.97
N ALA A 59 -1.67 1.93 9.57
CA ALA A 59 -1.30 1.73 8.17
C ALA A 59 -2.54 1.65 7.28
N LEU A 60 -3.51 0.83 7.67
CA LEU A 60 -4.76 0.70 6.93
C LEU A 60 -5.50 2.03 6.84
N GLY A 61 -5.44 2.81 7.91
CA GLY A 61 -6.09 4.12 7.96
C GLY A 61 -5.51 5.15 6.99
N LEU A 62 -4.34 4.87 6.39
CA LEU A 62 -3.77 5.76 5.37
C LEU A 62 -4.52 5.67 4.05
N LEU A 63 -5.26 4.59 3.82
CA LEU A 63 -6.00 4.40 2.58
C LEU A 63 -7.37 5.08 2.63
N PRO A 64 -7.93 5.44 1.46
CA PRO A 64 -9.33 5.86 1.41
C PRO A 64 -10.24 4.79 2.03
N GLY A 65 -11.30 5.22 2.70
CA GLY A 65 -12.18 4.29 3.40
C GLY A 65 -12.76 3.19 2.53
N LEU A 66 -13.04 3.51 1.26
CA LEU A 66 -13.59 2.54 0.31
C LEU A 66 -12.68 1.33 0.10
N LEU A 67 -11.36 1.53 0.17
CA LEU A 67 -10.39 0.46 -0.09
C LEU A 67 -10.14 -0.45 1.11
N ARG A 68 -10.40 0.05 2.32
CA ARG A 68 -9.99 -0.66 3.55
C ARG A 68 -10.58 -2.05 3.70
N PRO A 69 -11.88 -2.30 3.40
CA PRO A 69 -12.45 -3.64 3.61
C PRO A 69 -11.82 -4.74 2.77
N THR A 70 -11.19 -4.38 1.64
CA THR A 70 -10.60 -5.35 0.72
C THR A 70 -9.07 -5.21 0.65
N THR A 71 -8.46 -4.71 1.73
CA THR A 71 -7.02 -4.54 1.82
C THR A 71 -6.46 -5.42 2.93
N ARG A 72 -5.37 -6.12 2.63
CA ARG A 72 -4.59 -6.85 3.62
C ARG A 72 -3.38 -6.03 4.01
N VAL A 73 -3.02 -6.11 5.29
CA VAL A 73 -1.86 -5.41 5.84
C VAL A 73 -0.84 -6.45 6.28
N TYR A 74 0.38 -6.33 5.77
CA TYR A 74 1.47 -7.21 6.13
C TYR A 74 2.56 -6.41 6.85
N ALA A 75 2.90 -6.82 8.05
CA ALA A 75 4.06 -6.27 8.74
C ALA A 75 5.31 -6.93 8.17
N GLY A 76 6.35 -6.15 7.97
CA GLY A 76 7.58 -6.68 7.42
C GLY A 76 8.70 -5.69 7.52
N GLU A 77 9.78 -6.00 6.84
CA GLU A 77 10.91 -5.10 6.77
C GLU A 77 11.43 -5.04 5.35
N ARG A 78 12.03 -3.92 5.03
CA ARG A 78 12.62 -3.73 3.71
C ARG A 78 14.02 -4.29 3.72
N LEU A 79 14.27 -5.21 2.82
CA LEU A 79 15.58 -5.83 2.65
C LEU A 79 16.14 -5.47 1.28
N ARG A 80 17.45 -5.39 1.20
CA ARG A 80 18.14 -5.17 -0.06
C ARG A 80 18.83 -6.45 -0.50
N ILE A 81 18.75 -6.75 -1.79
CA ILE A 81 19.48 -7.85 -2.39
C ILE A 81 20.86 -7.32 -2.76
N ASP A 82 21.89 -7.94 -2.20
CA ASP A 82 23.27 -7.52 -2.45
C ASP A 82 24.16 -8.74 -2.42
N SER A 83 24.91 -8.95 -3.49
CA SER A 83 25.85 -10.09 -3.63
C SER A 83 25.19 -11.44 -3.34
N GLY A 84 23.90 -11.58 -3.71
CA GLY A 84 23.14 -12.80 -3.47
C GLY A 84 22.60 -12.97 -2.04
N VAL A 85 22.79 -11.98 -1.21
CA VAL A 85 22.34 -12.01 0.19
C VAL A 85 21.31 -10.89 0.41
N ALA A 86 20.24 -11.20 1.15
CA ALA A 86 19.26 -10.21 1.55
C ALA A 86 19.76 -9.50 2.82
N ILE A 87 19.83 -8.18 2.77
CA ILE A 87 20.37 -7.36 3.87
C ILE A 87 19.29 -6.40 4.32
N ALA A 88 19.05 -6.33 5.65
CA ALA A 88 18.10 -5.39 6.22
C ALA A 88 18.57 -3.96 5.97
N THR A 89 17.64 -3.09 5.54
CA THR A 89 17.92 -1.68 5.36
C THR A 89 17.87 -0.96 6.71
N GLN A 90 18.52 0.18 6.79
CA GLN A 90 18.52 0.99 8.00
C GLN A 90 17.29 1.89 8.11
N ALA A 91 16.35 1.76 7.21
CA ALA A 91 15.15 2.58 7.24
C ALA A 91 14.41 2.40 8.57
N GLY A 92 14.07 3.48 9.21
CA GLY A 92 13.34 3.42 10.46
C GLY A 92 14.16 3.08 11.70
N ALA A 93 15.43 2.91 11.53
CA ALA A 93 16.31 2.66 12.67
C ALA A 93 16.36 3.87 13.60
#